data_396565a78a3b4c4761e2b8134d84205f
#
_entry.id   396565a78a3b4c4761e2b8134d84205f
#
_cell.length_a   1.000
_cell.length_b   1.000
_cell.length_c   1.000
_cell.angle_alpha   90.00
_cell.angle_beta   90.00
_cell.angle_gamma   90.00
#
_symmetry.space_group_name_H-M   'P 1'
#
loop_
_entity.id
_entity.type
_entity.pdbx_description
1 polymer ?
#
loop_
_entity_poly.entity_id
_entity_poly.type
_entity_poly.pdbx_seq_one_letter_code
_entity_poly.pdbx_strand_id
1 'polypeptide(L)'
;MSKDLVKTQRKTRTGSPTEEGYARQDLFADELKRRFPQDQVTPVHRGMAGADVTQVVRQGETNCGAILWEVKRAATWGPGWPAKLVADRNAARALIGVIVSESLPAGIGSFGQIGEVWVCSFADAADLAGVLRELVVTAWRHQVAAAERAGNAEKGLQLCDGRELQPTVRQAYWPRG
;
A
#
# COMPACT_ATOMS: atom_id res chain seq x y z
N MET A 1 -26.81 -51.16 6.63
CA MET A 1 -25.41 -50.78 6.76
C MET A 1 -25.09 -49.73 5.73
N SER A 2 -24.35 -48.68 6.09
CA SER A 2 -23.91 -47.55 5.26
C SER A 2 -24.85 -46.37 5.09
N LYS A 3 -25.05 -45.60 6.16
CA LYS A 3 -25.52 -44.20 6.08
C LYS A 3 -24.62 -43.23 6.88
N ASP A 4 -23.56 -43.70 7.53
CA ASP A 4 -22.76 -42.90 8.47
C ASP A 4 -21.40 -42.38 7.91
N LEU A 5 -21.06 -42.67 6.65
CA LEU A 5 -19.76 -42.31 6.05
C LEU A 5 -19.76 -40.98 5.24
N VAL A 6 -20.91 -40.33 5.07
CA VAL A 6 -21.00 -39.10 4.27
C VAL A 6 -20.96 -37.82 5.13
N LYS A 7 -20.99 -37.95 6.46
CA LYS A 7 -21.07 -36.79 7.36
C LYS A 7 -19.73 -36.26 7.88
N THR A 8 -18.61 -36.92 7.57
CA THR A 8 -17.29 -36.60 8.17
C THR A 8 -16.38 -35.73 7.28
N GLN A 9 -16.75 -35.44 6.03
CA GLN A 9 -15.88 -34.67 5.12
C GLN A 9 -16.29 -33.21 4.89
N ARG A 10 -17.19 -32.64 5.68
CA ARG A 10 -17.64 -31.24 5.52
C ARG A 10 -17.32 -30.32 6.70
N LYS A 11 -16.32 -30.66 7.49
CA LYS A 11 -15.91 -29.87 8.67
C LYS A 11 -14.42 -29.54 8.69
N THR A 12 -13.90 -29.06 7.55
CA THR A 12 -12.57 -28.49 7.51
C THR A 12 -12.58 -27.27 6.59
N ARG A 13 -12.42 -26.10 7.17
CA ARG A 13 -12.09 -24.77 6.64
C ARG A 13 -13.18 -23.72 6.87
N THR A 14 -13.43 -23.39 8.12
CA THR A 14 -13.87 -22.06 8.50
C THR A 14 -12.87 -21.52 9.48
N GLY A 15 -11.77 -20.94 8.96
CA GLY A 15 -10.96 -19.98 9.72
C GLY A 15 -11.87 -18.85 10.17
N SER A 16 -11.59 -18.23 11.32
CA SER A 16 -12.35 -17.07 11.75
C SER A 16 -12.22 -15.97 10.69
N PRO A 17 -13.21 -15.07 10.52
CA PRO A 17 -13.11 -13.94 9.57
C PRO A 17 -11.82 -13.14 9.71
N THR A 18 -11.25 -13.11 10.91
CA THR A 18 -9.99 -12.47 11.22
C THR A 18 -8.78 -13.24 10.67
N GLU A 19 -8.77 -14.58 10.77
CA GLU A 19 -7.67 -15.42 10.23
C GLU A 19 -7.63 -15.40 8.70
N GLU A 20 -8.81 -15.38 8.05
CA GLU A 20 -8.90 -15.23 6.60
C GLU A 20 -8.43 -13.84 6.13
N GLY A 21 -8.66 -12.78 6.91
CA GLY A 21 -8.18 -11.43 6.65
C GLY A 21 -6.65 -11.38 6.63
N TYR A 22 -6.01 -11.95 7.65
CA TYR A 22 -4.54 -11.99 7.74
C TYR A 22 -3.90 -12.86 6.66
N ALA A 23 -4.49 -14.00 6.32
CA ALA A 23 -4.00 -14.83 5.23
C ALA A 23 -3.97 -14.08 3.89
N ARG A 24 -4.93 -13.18 3.63
CA ARG A 24 -4.94 -12.35 2.41
C ARG A 24 -3.95 -11.20 2.45
N GLN A 25 -3.77 -10.58 3.60
CA GLN A 25 -2.71 -9.59 3.81
C GLN A 25 -1.34 -10.19 3.51
N ASP A 26 -1.05 -11.38 4.07
CA ASP A 26 0.22 -12.09 3.85
C ASP A 26 0.39 -12.49 2.38
N LEU A 27 -0.65 -13.03 1.72
CA LEU A 27 -0.63 -13.36 0.30
C LEU A 27 -0.38 -12.13 -0.57
N PHE A 28 -0.99 -11.00 -0.25
CA PHE A 28 -0.77 -9.75 -0.97
C PHE A 28 0.66 -9.21 -0.75
N ALA A 29 1.17 -9.27 0.48
CA ALA A 29 2.55 -8.89 0.77
C ALA A 29 3.56 -9.79 0.02
N ASP A 30 3.30 -11.10 -0.07
CA ASP A 30 4.15 -12.03 -0.80
C ASP A 30 4.10 -11.81 -2.32
N GLU A 31 2.95 -11.44 -2.87
CA GLU A 31 2.81 -11.00 -4.26
C GLU A 31 3.66 -9.76 -4.55
N LEU A 32 3.61 -8.75 -3.68
CA LEU A 32 4.44 -7.54 -3.81
C LEU A 32 5.95 -7.88 -3.73
N LYS A 33 6.36 -8.73 -2.78
CA LYS A 33 7.77 -9.19 -2.67
C LYS A 33 8.25 -9.91 -3.92
N ARG A 34 7.40 -10.79 -4.47
CA ARG A 34 7.71 -11.55 -5.68
C ARG A 34 7.85 -10.64 -6.90
N ARG A 35 6.99 -9.63 -7.02
CA ARG A 35 6.96 -8.71 -8.17
C ARG A 35 8.03 -7.64 -8.09
N PHE A 36 8.37 -7.21 -6.88
CA PHE A 36 9.35 -6.14 -6.62
C PHE A 36 10.42 -6.61 -5.61
N PRO A 37 11.31 -7.53 -6.01
CA PRO A 37 12.27 -8.15 -5.09
C PRO A 37 13.31 -7.16 -4.53
N GLN A 38 13.49 -6.00 -5.14
CA GLN A 38 14.36 -4.93 -4.64
C GLN A 38 13.70 -4.09 -3.54
N ASP A 39 12.38 -4.09 -3.44
CA ASP A 39 11.66 -3.31 -2.44
C ASP A 39 11.60 -4.05 -1.10
N GLN A 40 11.54 -3.30 -0.01
CA GLN A 40 11.30 -3.89 1.30
C GLN A 40 9.80 -3.90 1.59
N VAL A 41 9.18 -5.08 1.55
CA VAL A 41 7.75 -5.26 1.85
C VAL A 41 7.58 -5.90 3.21
N THR A 42 6.88 -5.21 4.11
CA THR A 42 6.68 -5.63 5.50
C THR A 42 5.19 -5.63 5.82
N PRO A 43 4.59 -6.79 6.10
CA PRO A 43 3.25 -6.84 6.67
C PRO A 43 3.28 -6.31 8.11
N VAL A 44 2.23 -5.60 8.52
CA VAL A 44 2.08 -5.07 9.88
C VAL A 44 1.49 -6.16 10.76
N HIS A 45 2.12 -6.41 11.90
CA HIS A 45 1.70 -7.48 12.81
C HIS A 45 0.37 -7.15 13.51
N ARG A 46 -0.33 -8.23 13.90
CA ARG A 46 -1.62 -8.19 14.62
C ARG A 46 -1.57 -7.25 15.82
N GLY A 47 -2.55 -6.35 15.92
CA GLY A 47 -2.69 -5.45 17.06
C GLY A 47 -1.80 -4.20 17.03
N MET A 48 -0.98 -4.03 16.00
CA MET A 48 -0.25 -2.78 15.78
C MET A 48 -1.12 -1.79 14.99
N ALA A 49 -0.99 -0.50 15.35
CA ALA A 49 -1.63 0.57 14.61
C ALA A 49 -0.92 0.80 13.27
N GLY A 50 -1.67 1.14 12.22
CA GLY A 50 -1.16 1.43 10.90
C GLY A 50 -1.91 0.70 9.80
N ALA A 51 -1.42 0.80 8.56
CA ALA A 51 -1.92 0.06 7.42
C ALA A 51 -1.40 -1.40 7.43
N ASP A 52 -2.05 -2.28 6.69
CA ASP A 52 -1.77 -3.73 6.73
C ASP A 52 -0.41 -4.11 6.16
N VAL A 53 0.08 -3.42 5.12
CA VAL A 53 1.39 -3.67 4.49
C VAL A 53 2.10 -2.37 4.20
N THR A 54 3.39 -2.32 4.49
CA THR A 54 4.29 -1.23 4.09
C THR A 54 5.24 -1.73 3.00
N GLN A 55 5.27 -1.02 1.87
CA GLN A 55 6.24 -1.22 0.80
C GLN A 55 7.19 -0.03 0.75
N VAL A 56 8.44 -0.23 1.14
CA VAL A 56 9.52 0.75 0.95
C VAL A 56 10.11 0.53 -0.43
N VAL A 57 9.89 1.49 -1.32
CA VAL A 57 10.37 1.47 -2.70
C VAL A 57 11.87 1.75 -2.72
N ARG A 58 12.63 0.87 -3.36
CA ARG A 58 14.08 0.99 -3.43
C ARG A 58 14.58 1.07 -4.86
N GLN A 59 15.68 1.80 -5.03
CA GLN A 59 16.50 1.79 -6.23
C GLN A 59 17.96 1.51 -5.83
N GLY A 60 18.39 0.26 -6.03
CA GLY A 60 19.60 -0.25 -5.39
C GLY A 60 19.48 -0.20 -3.87
N GLU A 61 20.46 0.38 -3.19
CA GLU A 61 20.47 0.55 -1.73
C GLU A 61 19.65 1.77 -1.26
N THR A 62 19.17 2.61 -2.19
CA THR A 62 18.51 3.87 -1.85
C THR A 62 17.01 3.68 -1.60
N ASN A 63 16.51 4.22 -0.49
CA ASN A 63 15.10 4.35 -0.19
C ASN A 63 14.52 5.57 -0.94
N CYS A 64 13.60 5.31 -1.88
CA CYS A 64 12.94 6.36 -2.67
C CYS A 64 11.64 6.87 -2.04
N GLY A 65 11.09 6.15 -1.06
CA GLY A 65 9.83 6.46 -0.39
C GLY A 65 9.03 5.21 -0.07
N ALA A 66 7.87 5.38 0.56
CA ALA A 66 7.02 4.26 0.96
C ALA A 66 5.59 4.39 0.44
N ILE A 67 4.98 3.23 0.17
CA ILE A 67 3.57 3.04 -0.14
C ILE A 67 2.94 2.24 1.00
N LEU A 68 1.82 2.72 1.56
CA LEU A 68 1.01 1.97 2.51
C LEU A 68 -0.16 1.30 1.80
N TRP A 69 -0.40 0.06 2.15
CA TRP A 69 -1.47 -0.76 1.61
C TRP A 69 -2.41 -1.17 2.75
N GLU A 70 -3.69 -0.83 2.62
CA GLU A 70 -4.76 -1.26 3.50
C GLU A 70 -5.62 -2.27 2.75
N VAL A 71 -5.75 -3.49 3.28
CA VAL A 71 -6.47 -4.60 2.65
C VAL A 71 -7.84 -4.75 3.29
N LYS A 72 -8.90 -4.59 2.52
CA LYS A 72 -10.28 -4.64 2.98
C LYS A 72 -11.06 -5.77 2.32
N ARG A 73 -11.51 -6.69 3.16
CA ARG A 73 -12.40 -7.77 2.77
C ARG A 73 -13.79 -7.55 3.37
N ALA A 74 -14.53 -6.64 2.78
CA ALA A 74 -15.87 -6.31 3.25
C ALA A 74 -16.85 -6.33 2.08
N ALA A 75 -18.07 -6.80 2.32
CA ALA A 75 -19.13 -6.83 1.32
C ALA A 75 -19.60 -5.43 0.89
N THR A 76 -19.30 -4.40 1.70
CA THR A 76 -19.66 -3.02 1.45
C THR A 76 -18.49 -2.09 1.70
N TRP A 77 -18.41 -1.03 0.90
CA TRP A 77 -17.41 0.02 1.07
C TRP A 77 -17.60 0.78 2.37
N GLY A 78 -16.50 1.03 3.11
CA GLY A 78 -16.50 1.84 4.33
C GLY A 78 -16.09 3.28 4.06
N PRO A 79 -16.99 4.27 4.20
CA PRO A 79 -16.70 5.67 3.85
C PRO A 79 -15.61 6.32 4.72
N GLY A 80 -15.32 5.77 5.90
CA GLY A 80 -14.26 6.25 6.80
C GLY A 80 -12.86 5.70 6.49
N TRP A 81 -12.72 4.70 5.62
CA TRP A 81 -11.41 4.07 5.36
C TRP A 81 -10.40 5.03 4.73
N PRO A 82 -10.76 5.90 3.76
CA PRO A 82 -9.79 6.85 3.20
C PRO A 82 -9.21 7.80 4.25
N ALA A 83 -10.05 8.35 5.13
CA ALA A 83 -9.58 9.28 6.18
C ALA A 83 -8.63 8.60 7.17
N LYS A 84 -8.93 7.35 7.56
CA LYS A 84 -8.04 6.54 8.40
C LYS A 84 -6.69 6.33 7.72
N LEU A 85 -6.68 5.89 6.46
CA LEU A 85 -5.43 5.63 5.73
C LEU A 85 -4.61 6.90 5.51
N VAL A 86 -5.24 8.06 5.32
CA VAL A 86 -4.53 9.36 5.27
C VAL A 86 -3.81 9.63 6.60
N ALA A 87 -4.46 9.36 7.73
CA ALA A 87 -3.84 9.53 9.05
C ALA A 87 -2.64 8.57 9.23
N ASP A 88 -2.82 7.29 8.90
CA ASP A 88 -1.77 6.27 8.99
C ASP A 88 -0.58 6.61 8.06
N ARG A 89 -0.86 7.03 6.82
CA ARG A 89 0.15 7.47 5.85
C ARG A 89 0.98 8.65 6.38
N ASN A 90 0.31 9.64 6.97
CA ASN A 90 0.98 10.80 7.53
C ASN A 90 1.84 10.43 8.73
N ALA A 91 1.34 9.56 9.62
CA ALA A 91 2.07 9.05 10.78
C ALA A 91 3.32 8.26 10.35
N ALA A 92 3.20 7.40 9.35
CA ALA A 92 4.30 6.61 8.79
C ALA A 92 5.21 7.42 7.84
N ARG A 93 4.89 8.66 7.52
CA ARG A 93 5.57 9.48 6.51
C ARG A 93 5.66 8.80 5.15
N ALA A 94 4.66 8.00 4.78
CA ALA A 94 4.59 7.37 3.47
C ALA A 94 4.08 8.35 2.40
N LEU A 95 4.52 8.16 1.16
CA LEU A 95 4.14 9.03 0.05
C LEU A 95 2.73 8.73 -0.44
N ILE A 96 2.38 7.45 -0.52
CA ILE A 96 1.14 6.97 -1.13
C ILE A 96 0.41 6.06 -0.16
N GLY A 97 -0.92 6.20 -0.09
CA GLY A 97 -1.82 5.26 0.56
C GLY A 97 -2.74 4.61 -0.46
N VAL A 98 -2.91 3.29 -0.38
CA VAL A 98 -3.76 2.50 -1.27
C VAL A 98 -4.67 1.61 -0.44
N ILE A 99 -5.97 1.62 -0.77
CA ILE A 99 -6.94 0.65 -0.25
C ILE A 99 -7.18 -0.41 -1.31
N VAL A 100 -6.86 -1.66 -0.99
CA VAL A 100 -7.21 -2.83 -1.82
C VAL A 100 -8.46 -3.46 -1.25
N SER A 101 -9.56 -3.48 -2.02
CA SER A 101 -10.86 -3.89 -1.49
C SER A 101 -11.64 -4.80 -2.44
N GLU A 102 -12.40 -5.75 -1.87
CA GLU A 102 -13.39 -6.54 -2.62
C GLU A 102 -14.60 -5.70 -3.06
N SER A 103 -14.97 -4.71 -2.24
CA SER A 103 -16.07 -3.79 -2.54
C SER A 103 -15.52 -2.40 -2.83
N LEU A 104 -15.69 -1.93 -4.05
CA LEU A 104 -15.25 -0.60 -4.48
C LEU A 104 -16.36 0.43 -4.27
N PRO A 105 -16.02 1.71 -4.05
CA PRO A 105 -17.00 2.78 -3.95
C PRO A 105 -17.67 3.06 -5.29
N ALA A 106 -18.87 3.64 -5.26
CA ALA A 106 -19.59 4.02 -6.46
C ALA A 106 -18.73 4.92 -7.37
N GLY A 107 -18.73 4.62 -8.65
CA GLY A 107 -17.95 5.35 -9.66
C GLY A 107 -16.52 4.83 -9.89
N ILE A 108 -16.01 3.90 -9.08
CA ILE A 108 -14.73 3.23 -9.32
C ILE A 108 -15.01 1.78 -9.74
N GLY A 109 -14.68 1.44 -11.00
CA GLY A 109 -14.89 0.10 -11.53
C GLY A 109 -13.71 -0.86 -11.30
N SER A 110 -12.49 -0.35 -11.26
CA SER A 110 -11.24 -1.12 -11.19
C SER A 110 -10.26 -0.50 -10.21
N PHE A 111 -9.82 0.70 -10.52
CA PHE A 111 -9.03 1.54 -9.61
C PHE A 111 -9.34 3.02 -9.82
N GLY A 112 -9.04 3.84 -8.83
CA GLY A 112 -9.26 5.28 -8.86
C GLY A 112 -8.76 5.97 -7.60
N GLN A 113 -9.11 7.23 -7.41
CA GLN A 113 -8.73 8.02 -6.24
C GLN A 113 -9.96 8.54 -5.50
N ILE A 114 -9.86 8.54 -4.17
CA ILE A 114 -10.77 9.25 -3.26
C ILE A 114 -9.92 10.20 -2.41
N GLY A 115 -10.01 11.49 -2.70
CA GLY A 115 -9.13 12.46 -2.08
C GLY A 115 -7.66 12.12 -2.33
N GLU A 116 -6.90 11.91 -1.26
CA GLU A 116 -5.46 11.62 -1.31
C GLU A 116 -5.13 10.11 -1.30
N VAL A 117 -6.12 9.23 -1.48
CA VAL A 117 -5.95 7.78 -1.35
C VAL A 117 -6.29 7.10 -2.67
N TRP A 118 -5.44 6.18 -3.10
CA TRP A 118 -5.77 5.26 -4.18
C TRP A 118 -6.66 4.13 -3.68
N VAL A 119 -7.55 3.69 -4.53
CA VAL A 119 -8.45 2.56 -4.26
C VAL A 119 -8.40 1.63 -5.46
N CYS A 120 -8.30 0.33 -5.22
CA CYS A 120 -8.33 -0.66 -6.30
C CYS A 120 -8.95 -1.99 -5.86
N SER A 121 -9.30 -2.80 -6.85
CA SER A 121 -9.66 -4.20 -6.65
C SER A 121 -8.42 -5.04 -6.36
N PHE A 122 -8.60 -6.27 -5.84
CA PHE A 122 -7.49 -7.22 -5.67
C PHE A 122 -6.89 -7.63 -7.02
N ALA A 123 -7.70 -7.69 -8.07
CA ALA A 123 -7.23 -8.08 -9.40
C ALA A 123 -6.23 -7.06 -9.99
N ASP A 124 -6.45 -5.79 -9.70
CA ASP A 124 -5.68 -4.68 -10.28
C ASP A 124 -4.54 -4.20 -9.37
N ALA A 125 -4.49 -4.67 -8.12
CA ALA A 125 -3.59 -4.15 -7.10
C ALA A 125 -2.10 -4.30 -7.48
N ALA A 126 -1.73 -5.44 -8.05
CA ALA A 126 -0.34 -5.69 -8.44
C ALA A 126 0.12 -4.83 -9.63
N ASP A 127 -0.77 -4.56 -10.58
CA ASP A 127 -0.47 -3.69 -11.73
C ASP A 127 -0.43 -2.23 -11.31
N LEU A 128 -1.37 -1.79 -10.47
CA LEU A 128 -1.35 -0.47 -9.85
C LEU A 128 -0.06 -0.26 -9.03
N ALA A 129 0.38 -1.28 -8.28
CA ALA A 129 1.63 -1.22 -7.53
C ALA A 129 2.83 -0.91 -8.43
N GLY A 130 2.89 -1.50 -9.63
CA GLY A 130 3.93 -1.19 -10.62
C GLY A 130 3.93 0.28 -11.02
N VAL A 131 2.76 0.83 -11.35
CA VAL A 131 2.62 2.25 -11.72
C VAL A 131 3.00 3.18 -10.56
N LEU A 132 2.48 2.91 -9.36
CA LEU A 132 2.75 3.74 -8.18
C LEU A 132 4.21 3.68 -7.76
N ARG A 133 4.85 2.52 -7.91
CA ARG A 133 6.28 2.36 -7.67
C ARG A 133 7.12 3.25 -8.58
N GLU A 134 6.84 3.26 -9.88
CA GLU A 134 7.53 4.15 -10.82
C GLU A 134 7.27 5.64 -10.52
N LEU A 135 6.06 5.97 -10.06
CA LEU A 135 5.74 7.32 -9.61
C LEU A 135 6.63 7.74 -8.42
N VAL A 136 6.80 6.86 -7.42
CA VAL A 136 7.67 7.12 -6.26
C VAL A 136 9.13 7.32 -6.69
N VAL A 137 9.66 6.43 -7.55
CA VAL A 137 11.03 6.53 -8.06
C VAL A 137 11.23 7.82 -8.86
N THR A 138 10.28 8.17 -9.71
CA THR A 138 10.35 9.39 -10.54
C THR A 138 10.33 10.64 -9.66
N ALA A 139 9.43 10.69 -8.68
CA ALA A 139 9.35 11.79 -7.73
C ALA A 139 10.66 11.97 -6.94
N TRP A 140 11.23 10.86 -6.46
CA TRP A 140 12.53 10.87 -5.78
C TRP A 140 13.65 11.41 -6.70
N ARG A 141 13.75 10.93 -7.95
CA ARG A 141 14.75 11.43 -8.91
C ARG A 141 14.65 12.92 -9.15
N HIS A 142 13.42 13.43 -9.30
CA HIS A 142 13.18 14.87 -9.48
C HIS A 142 13.65 15.69 -8.28
N GLN A 143 13.46 15.20 -7.07
CA GLN A 143 13.87 15.89 -5.85
C GLN A 143 15.38 15.91 -5.69
N VAL A 144 16.06 14.78 -5.94
CA VAL A 144 17.53 14.71 -5.94
C VAL A 144 18.10 15.70 -6.95
N ALA A 145 17.62 15.68 -8.18
CA ALA A 145 18.08 16.61 -9.23
C ALA A 145 17.79 18.09 -8.90
N ALA A 146 16.72 18.39 -8.17
CA ALA A 146 16.42 19.73 -7.71
C ALA A 146 17.37 20.17 -6.57
N ALA A 147 17.67 19.27 -5.64
CA ALA A 147 18.61 19.52 -4.54
C ALA A 147 20.05 19.75 -5.06
N GLU A 148 20.50 18.95 -6.02
CA GLU A 148 21.81 19.12 -6.68
C GLU A 148 21.90 20.48 -7.39
N ARG A 149 20.86 20.88 -8.14
CA ARG A 149 20.81 22.19 -8.81
C ARG A 149 20.82 23.36 -7.84
N ALA A 150 20.26 23.18 -6.65
CA ALA A 150 20.28 24.22 -5.61
C ALA A 150 21.66 24.33 -4.89
N GLY A 151 22.67 23.57 -5.29
CA GLY A 151 24.02 23.58 -4.68
C GLY A 151 24.07 22.98 -3.27
N ASN A 152 23.06 22.20 -2.88
CA ASN A 152 22.91 21.61 -1.56
C ASN A 152 23.20 20.09 -1.61
N ALA A 153 24.46 19.71 -1.85
CA ALA A 153 24.88 18.30 -1.83
C ALA A 153 24.53 17.59 -0.50
N GLU A 154 24.55 18.30 0.61
CA GLU A 154 24.21 17.80 1.95
C GLU A 154 22.68 17.51 2.09
N LYS A 155 21.82 18.33 1.44
CA LYS A 155 20.39 18.06 1.37
C LYS A 155 20.04 16.90 0.42
N GLY A 156 20.85 16.65 -0.60
CA GLY A 156 20.72 15.49 -1.48
C GLY A 156 20.89 14.16 -0.72
N LEU A 157 21.85 14.09 0.20
CA LEU A 157 22.08 12.93 1.07
C LEU A 157 20.96 12.73 2.10
N GLN A 158 20.42 13.79 2.68
CA GLN A 158 19.26 13.72 3.60
C GLN A 158 17.96 13.32 2.90
N LEU A 159 17.79 13.67 1.62
CA LEU A 159 16.65 13.22 0.80
C LEU A 159 16.67 11.69 0.56
N CYS A 160 17.86 11.08 0.53
CA CYS A 160 18.00 9.62 0.42
C CYS A 160 17.50 8.87 1.67
N ASP A 161 17.41 9.54 2.84
CA ASP A 161 16.92 8.95 4.10
C ASP A 161 15.38 9.02 4.25
N GLY A 162 14.67 9.51 3.26
CA GLY A 162 13.20 9.49 3.18
C GLY A 162 12.47 10.46 4.11
N ARG A 163 13.19 11.27 4.90
CA ARG A 163 12.57 12.09 5.95
C ARG A 163 12.01 13.44 5.47
N GLU A 164 12.51 13.98 4.36
CA GLU A 164 12.11 15.32 3.86
C GLU A 164 11.27 15.32 2.56
N LEU A 165 10.93 14.16 2.02
CA LEU A 165 10.25 14.03 0.72
C LEU A 165 8.79 14.51 0.72
N GLN A 166 8.15 14.63 1.89
CA GLN A 166 6.70 14.79 1.98
C GLN A 166 6.10 16.11 1.46
N PRO A 167 6.67 17.30 1.66
CA PRO A 167 6.01 18.54 1.23
C PRO A 167 5.98 18.72 -0.29
N THR A 168 7.06 18.36 -0.96
CA THR A 168 7.25 18.67 -2.39
C THR A 168 6.53 17.69 -3.30
N VAL A 169 6.51 16.41 -2.96
CA VAL A 169 5.76 15.39 -3.72
C VAL A 169 4.25 15.59 -3.55
N ARG A 170 3.83 15.95 -2.33
CA ARG A 170 2.43 16.23 -2.04
C ARG A 170 1.90 17.42 -2.86
N GLN A 171 2.68 18.48 -3.05
CA GLN A 171 2.30 19.63 -3.89
C GLN A 171 2.28 19.31 -5.38
N ALA A 172 3.17 18.46 -5.88
CA ALA A 172 3.26 18.12 -7.30
C ALA A 172 2.12 17.22 -7.78
N TYR A 173 1.70 16.27 -6.91
CA TYR A 173 0.73 15.23 -7.29
C TYR A 173 -0.64 15.40 -6.63
N TRP A 174 -0.75 16.20 -5.57
CA TRP A 174 -2.00 16.51 -4.86
C TRP A 174 -2.12 18.02 -4.62
N PRO A 175 -2.43 18.82 -5.65
CA PRO A 175 -2.79 20.21 -5.45
C PRO A 175 -4.01 20.28 -4.54
N ARG A 176 -3.96 21.16 -3.52
CA ARG A 176 -5.12 21.41 -2.66
C ARG A 176 -6.25 21.98 -3.53
N GLY A 177 -7.37 21.24 -3.60
CA GLY A 177 -8.63 21.76 -4.11
C GLY A 177 -9.24 22.78 -3.17
#